data_e2c12d3d2961cba5816ea6abb6cce158
#
_entry.id   e2c12d3d2961cba5816ea6abb6cce158
#
_cell.length_a   1.000
_cell.length_b   1.000
_cell.length_c   1.000
_cell.angle_alpha   90.00
_cell.angle_beta   90.00
_cell.angle_gamma   90.00
#
_symmetry.space_group_name_H-M   'P 1'
#
loop_
_entity.id
_entity.type
_entity.pdbx_description
1 polymer ?
#
loop_
_entity_poly.entity_id
_entity_poly.type
_entity_poly.pdbx_seq_one_letter_code
_entity_poly.pdbx_strand_id
1 'polypeptide(L)'
;MATVDWILLVGYLALTLILGLWLARRNRGEDDYFVAGRRLSGWLAGASMAATTFSIDTPLYVAGLVGTRGLAGNWEWWGFGLAHVAMAVVFAPLWRRSGVLTDAAFTELRYGGPAAAWLRGIKAFLLALPVNCIGIGYAFLALRKVVEALGIVSGQPLALGLTDTVWLMVIVALLVVTYTVAGGLWAVVVTDLIQLVLALLGALAVAAAALHASGGMASLLEQLQGLGRPEVLSLVPWTVSDGRWQWLDGAGITVPMFSAYVALQWWSFRRSDGGGEFIQRMLATRDEQQARLAGWVFLVVNYLIRSWLWVVVALAALVLLPEQSDWELSYPMLAVQLLPPVALGLVVVSLVAAFMSTVSTSVNWGASYLTHDLYQRFVRPKAGSKELLLVGQGATVLLLVLGVITALISDSIGAVFRLVIAIGSGPGVVLVLRWFWWRVNAAAELAAMLCGFTVGLFTSVIPLVRIEDYGIRLAVITGLSALVWIWVMLANPPESDAVLEDFVRRVRPPGPGWARWRRQVGVVPMETLPTLINRFVLASGVLFSSLLGIGGFLLHQQAFAWSGLVVGVSCMALLRRLGRQATQNDVTAV
;
A
#
# COMPACT_ATOMS: atom_id res chain seq x y z
N MET A 1 -7.77 -15.16 26.48
CA MET A 1 -7.11 -16.21 25.67
C MET A 1 -6.87 -17.44 26.53
N ALA A 2 -7.16 -18.63 25.98
CA ALA A 2 -6.86 -19.90 26.63
C ALA A 2 -5.37 -20.28 26.45
N THR A 3 -4.88 -21.27 27.25
CA THR A 3 -3.49 -21.73 27.14
C THR A 3 -3.12 -22.20 25.72
N VAL A 4 -4.06 -22.85 25.03
CA VAL A 4 -3.86 -23.31 23.64
C VAL A 4 -3.61 -22.17 22.65
N ASP A 5 -4.25 -21.02 22.85
CA ASP A 5 -4.05 -19.82 22.01
C ASP A 5 -2.62 -19.27 22.14
N TRP A 6 -2.10 -19.28 23.38
CA TRP A 6 -0.70 -18.90 23.65
C TRP A 6 0.29 -19.88 23.04
N ILE A 7 0.01 -21.19 23.10
CA ILE A 7 0.86 -22.22 22.46
C ILE A 7 0.92 -21.99 20.94
N LEU A 8 -0.21 -21.68 20.30
CA LEU A 8 -0.26 -21.36 18.88
C LEU A 8 0.56 -20.12 18.52
N LEU A 9 0.43 -19.05 19.33
CA LEU A 9 1.16 -17.80 19.13
C LEU A 9 2.67 -18.00 19.28
N VAL A 10 3.11 -18.61 20.38
CA VAL A 10 4.53 -18.89 20.63
C VAL A 10 5.11 -19.83 19.59
N GLY A 11 4.35 -20.88 19.21
CA GLY A 11 4.73 -21.82 18.15
C GLY A 11 4.93 -21.14 16.79
N TYR A 12 4.02 -20.22 16.43
CA TYR A 12 4.15 -19.41 15.21
C TYR A 12 5.40 -18.51 15.25
N LEU A 13 5.64 -17.81 16.36
CA LEU A 13 6.82 -16.93 16.50
C LEU A 13 8.12 -17.72 16.42
N ALA A 14 8.19 -18.89 17.07
CA ALA A 14 9.34 -19.79 16.99
C ALA A 14 9.56 -20.30 15.55
N LEU A 15 8.50 -20.74 14.86
CA LEU A 15 8.55 -21.19 13.48
C LEU A 15 9.07 -20.10 12.54
N THR A 16 8.56 -18.88 12.68
CA THR A 16 8.97 -17.73 11.86
C THR A 16 10.44 -17.40 12.07
N LEU A 17 10.92 -17.41 13.32
CA LEU A 17 12.31 -17.16 13.65
C LEU A 17 13.23 -18.25 13.07
N ILE A 18 12.89 -19.53 13.26
CA ILE A 18 13.66 -20.68 12.73
C ILE A 18 13.72 -20.60 11.20
N LEU A 19 12.59 -20.32 10.54
CA LEU A 19 12.51 -20.22 9.09
C LEU A 19 13.35 -19.05 8.57
N GLY A 20 13.27 -17.89 9.23
CA GLY A 20 14.07 -16.71 8.89
C GLY A 20 15.56 -16.99 8.98
N LEU A 21 16.03 -17.59 10.08
CA LEU A 21 17.44 -17.98 10.28
C LEU A 21 17.90 -19.05 9.28
N TRP A 22 17.04 -20.00 8.93
CA TRP A 22 17.35 -21.03 7.95
C TRP A 22 17.51 -20.45 6.53
N LEU A 23 16.62 -19.54 6.13
CA LEU A 23 16.65 -18.87 4.84
C LEU A 23 17.81 -17.85 4.73
N ALA A 24 18.26 -17.28 5.84
CA ALA A 24 19.42 -16.38 5.89
C ALA A 24 20.69 -17.02 5.28
N ARG A 25 20.82 -18.35 5.38
CA ARG A 25 21.94 -19.10 4.80
C ARG A 25 21.99 -19.07 3.26
N ARG A 26 20.91 -18.64 2.60
CA ARG A 26 20.84 -18.52 1.13
C ARG A 26 21.37 -17.18 0.60
N ASN A 27 21.55 -16.18 1.45
CA ASN A 27 22.06 -14.87 1.06
C ASN A 27 23.57 -14.97 0.79
N ARG A 28 23.97 -14.91 -0.48
CA ARG A 28 25.37 -15.02 -0.92
C ARG A 28 25.97 -13.68 -1.36
N GLY A 29 25.16 -12.61 -1.42
CA GLY A 29 25.61 -11.29 -1.85
C GLY A 29 24.52 -10.24 -1.78
N GLU A 30 24.84 -9.02 -2.18
CA GLU A 30 23.96 -7.86 -2.10
C GLU A 30 22.69 -8.03 -2.97
N ASP A 31 22.82 -8.55 -4.19
CA ASP A 31 21.68 -8.83 -5.09
C ASP A 31 20.74 -9.90 -4.52
N ASP A 32 21.27 -10.95 -3.87
CA ASP A 32 20.42 -11.95 -3.23
C ASP A 32 19.68 -11.34 -2.04
N TYR A 33 20.34 -10.46 -1.29
CA TYR A 33 19.79 -9.86 -0.08
C TYR A 33 18.65 -8.85 -0.39
N PHE A 34 18.84 -7.95 -1.37
CA PHE A 34 17.88 -6.87 -1.63
C PHE A 34 16.86 -7.16 -2.74
N VAL A 35 17.22 -7.94 -3.75
CA VAL A 35 16.34 -8.24 -4.91
C VAL A 35 16.21 -9.75 -5.19
N ALA A 36 16.52 -10.59 -4.22
CA ALA A 36 16.39 -12.06 -4.32
C ALA A 36 17.02 -12.64 -5.60
N GLY A 37 18.16 -12.08 -6.04
CA GLY A 37 18.86 -12.47 -7.27
C GLY A 37 18.02 -12.29 -8.54
N ARG A 38 16.95 -11.52 -8.49
CA ARG A 38 15.98 -11.29 -9.59
C ARG A 38 15.37 -12.57 -10.16
N ARG A 39 15.01 -13.51 -9.28
CA ARG A 39 14.51 -14.86 -9.64
C ARG A 39 13.08 -15.12 -9.20
N LEU A 40 12.38 -14.14 -8.63
CA LEU A 40 11.02 -14.34 -8.12
C LEU A 40 10.04 -14.62 -9.27
N SER A 41 9.16 -15.59 -9.04
CA SER A 41 7.96 -15.77 -9.88
C SER A 41 6.94 -14.68 -9.56
N GLY A 42 6.10 -14.34 -10.55
CA GLY A 42 5.05 -13.35 -10.36
C GLY A 42 4.03 -13.73 -9.27
N TRP A 43 3.73 -15.02 -9.13
CA TRP A 43 2.87 -15.50 -8.06
C TRP A 43 3.45 -15.22 -6.67
N LEU A 44 4.71 -15.54 -6.46
CA LEU A 44 5.38 -15.37 -5.18
C LEU A 44 5.58 -13.87 -4.86
N ALA A 45 5.98 -13.08 -5.85
CA ALA A 45 6.12 -11.64 -5.71
C ALA A 45 4.77 -10.95 -5.42
N GLY A 46 3.71 -11.34 -6.13
CA GLY A 46 2.36 -10.80 -5.91
C GLY A 46 1.75 -11.21 -4.57
N ALA A 47 1.96 -12.45 -4.13
CA ALA A 47 1.56 -12.91 -2.81
C ALA A 47 2.30 -12.13 -1.70
N SER A 48 3.61 -11.89 -1.84
CA SER A 48 4.38 -11.06 -0.92
C SER A 48 3.88 -9.61 -0.90
N MET A 49 3.56 -9.02 -2.07
CA MET A 49 2.94 -7.68 -2.14
C MET A 49 1.60 -7.65 -1.39
N ALA A 50 0.77 -8.69 -1.54
CA ALA A 50 -0.50 -8.79 -0.85
C ALA A 50 -0.33 -9.00 0.66
N ALA A 51 0.63 -9.82 1.09
CA ALA A 51 0.97 -10.02 2.50
C ALA A 51 1.44 -8.71 3.16
N THR A 52 2.35 -7.98 2.51
CA THR A 52 2.89 -6.71 3.02
C THR A 52 1.80 -5.66 3.25
N THR A 53 0.74 -5.68 2.43
CA THR A 53 -0.40 -4.77 2.57
C THR A 53 -1.55 -5.37 3.37
N PHE A 54 -1.47 -6.63 3.74
CA PHE A 54 -2.34 -7.23 4.74
C PHE A 54 -1.73 -6.94 6.12
N SER A 55 -1.91 -5.73 6.58
CA SER A 55 -1.40 -5.29 7.88
C SER A 55 -2.47 -5.44 8.95
N ILE A 56 -2.05 -5.52 10.20
CA ILE A 56 -2.95 -5.59 11.36
C ILE A 56 -3.90 -4.38 11.44
N ASP A 57 -3.46 -3.21 10.96
CA ASP A 57 -4.25 -1.98 10.95
C ASP A 57 -5.40 -2.01 9.93
N THR A 58 -5.26 -2.76 8.84
CA THR A 58 -6.21 -2.68 7.73
C THR A 58 -7.63 -3.15 8.07
N PRO A 59 -7.86 -4.31 8.73
CA PRO A 59 -9.20 -4.69 9.17
C PRO A 59 -9.81 -3.72 10.18
N LEU A 60 -8.99 -3.12 11.06
CA LEU A 60 -9.43 -2.11 12.02
C LEU A 60 -9.84 -0.83 11.28
N TYR A 61 -9.03 -0.39 10.32
CA TYR A 61 -9.31 0.77 9.49
C TYR A 61 -10.61 0.61 8.68
N VAL A 62 -10.82 -0.56 8.05
CA VAL A 62 -12.07 -0.86 7.32
C VAL A 62 -13.26 -0.85 8.26
N ALA A 63 -13.14 -1.42 9.46
CA ALA A 63 -14.21 -1.38 10.47
C ALA A 63 -14.53 0.06 10.90
N GLY A 64 -13.51 0.90 11.10
CA GLY A 64 -13.66 2.33 11.37
C GLY A 64 -14.39 3.09 10.26
N LEU A 65 -14.06 2.84 8.99
CA LEU A 65 -14.70 3.46 7.84
C LEU A 65 -16.18 3.04 7.72
N VAL A 66 -16.49 1.74 7.80
CA VAL A 66 -17.85 1.23 7.68
C VAL A 66 -18.70 1.70 8.87
N GLY A 67 -18.15 1.68 10.08
CA GLY A 67 -18.86 2.13 11.28
C GLY A 67 -19.26 3.59 11.24
N THR A 68 -18.38 4.45 10.72
CA THR A 68 -18.60 5.91 10.67
C THR A 68 -19.28 6.40 9.42
N ARG A 69 -19.03 5.78 8.24
CA ARG A 69 -19.41 6.28 6.92
C ARG A 69 -20.17 5.29 6.06
N GLY A 70 -20.49 4.11 6.58
CA GLY A 70 -21.06 3.03 5.79
C GLY A 70 -20.08 2.48 4.74
N LEU A 71 -20.60 1.65 3.82
CA LEU A 71 -19.80 1.00 2.80
C LEU A 71 -19.09 1.96 1.85
N ALA A 72 -19.74 3.06 1.50
CA ALA A 72 -19.14 4.08 0.64
C ALA A 72 -17.85 4.68 1.23
N GLY A 73 -17.66 4.63 2.55
CA GLY A 73 -16.41 5.01 3.22
C GLY A 73 -15.18 4.29 2.69
N ASN A 74 -15.34 3.06 2.20
CA ASN A 74 -14.24 2.27 1.67
C ASN A 74 -13.63 2.85 0.38
N TRP A 75 -14.27 3.77 -0.32
CA TRP A 75 -13.65 4.47 -1.43
C TRP A 75 -12.39 5.25 -1.01
N GLU A 76 -12.24 5.57 0.27
CA GLU A 76 -11.01 6.16 0.82
C GLU A 76 -9.76 5.28 0.57
N TRP A 77 -9.91 3.95 0.50
CA TRP A 77 -8.81 3.07 0.13
C TRP A 77 -9.03 2.29 -1.18
N TRP A 78 -10.28 2.04 -1.60
CA TRP A 78 -10.56 1.45 -2.91
C TRP A 78 -10.06 2.33 -4.06
N GLY A 79 -10.08 3.66 -3.89
CA GLY A 79 -9.55 4.62 -4.87
C GLY A 79 -8.09 4.33 -5.28
N PHE A 80 -7.26 3.76 -4.39
CA PHE A 80 -5.92 3.28 -4.74
C PHE A 80 -5.91 2.14 -5.75
N GLY A 81 -7.04 1.51 -6.02
CA GLY A 81 -7.16 0.50 -7.07
C GLY A 81 -6.66 1.00 -8.42
N LEU A 82 -6.89 2.27 -8.75
CA LEU A 82 -6.36 2.89 -9.98
C LEU A 82 -4.82 2.89 -10.01
N ALA A 83 -4.17 3.29 -8.91
CA ALA A 83 -2.71 3.25 -8.81
C ALA A 83 -2.16 1.82 -8.97
N HIS A 84 -2.80 0.87 -8.32
CA HIS A 84 -2.36 -0.53 -8.36
C HIS A 84 -2.61 -1.19 -9.72
N VAL A 85 -3.68 -0.79 -10.43
CA VAL A 85 -3.87 -1.18 -11.84
C VAL A 85 -2.78 -0.55 -12.70
N ALA A 86 -2.50 0.74 -12.57
CA ALA A 86 -1.41 1.40 -13.30
C ALA A 86 -0.06 0.72 -13.01
N MET A 87 0.20 0.39 -11.73
CA MET A 87 1.38 -0.37 -11.33
C MET A 87 1.46 -1.70 -12.08
N ALA A 88 0.38 -2.50 -12.11
CA ALA A 88 0.38 -3.82 -12.70
C ALA A 88 0.56 -3.80 -14.24
N VAL A 89 -0.15 -2.91 -14.93
CA VAL A 89 -0.22 -2.94 -16.41
C VAL A 89 0.71 -1.96 -17.09
N VAL A 90 1.13 -0.87 -16.41
CA VAL A 90 1.96 0.19 -16.98
C VAL A 90 3.37 0.17 -16.39
N PHE A 91 3.48 0.30 -15.06
CA PHE A 91 4.77 0.58 -14.42
C PHE A 91 5.60 -0.66 -14.11
N ALA A 92 4.99 -1.82 -13.83
CA ALA A 92 5.74 -3.03 -13.49
C ALA A 92 6.78 -3.44 -14.55
N PRO A 93 6.46 -3.48 -15.86
CA PRO A 93 7.48 -3.76 -16.88
C PRO A 93 8.52 -2.64 -17.01
N LEU A 94 8.15 -1.36 -16.84
CA LEU A 94 9.08 -0.24 -16.89
C LEU A 94 10.08 -0.30 -15.73
N TRP A 95 9.60 -0.56 -14.51
CA TRP A 95 10.47 -0.76 -13.35
C TRP A 95 11.40 -1.95 -13.54
N ARG A 96 10.87 -3.10 -13.96
CA ARG A 96 11.70 -4.29 -14.15
C ARG A 96 12.80 -4.06 -15.18
N ARG A 97 12.50 -3.33 -16.25
CA ARG A 97 13.44 -2.96 -17.33
C ARG A 97 14.48 -1.95 -16.88
N SER A 98 14.15 -1.02 -15.99
CA SER A 98 15.10 -0.03 -15.46
C SER A 98 16.32 -0.68 -14.82
N GLY A 99 16.15 -1.86 -14.22
CA GLY A 99 17.24 -2.64 -13.63
C GLY A 99 17.92 -2.00 -12.42
N VAL A 100 17.34 -0.96 -11.83
CA VAL A 100 17.85 -0.32 -10.61
C VAL A 100 17.62 -1.21 -9.38
N LEU A 101 18.27 -0.89 -8.25
CA LEU A 101 18.06 -1.60 -6.98
C LEU A 101 16.97 -0.95 -6.13
N THR A 102 16.90 0.37 -6.15
CA THR A 102 15.93 1.17 -5.38
C THR A 102 15.26 2.21 -6.28
N ASP A 103 14.06 2.66 -5.91
CA ASP A 103 13.40 3.78 -6.60
C ASP A 103 14.10 5.13 -6.34
N ALA A 104 14.88 5.26 -5.28
CA ALA A 104 15.75 6.40 -5.08
C ALA A 104 16.93 6.38 -6.08
N ALA A 105 17.54 5.23 -6.33
CA ALA A 105 18.57 5.08 -7.36
C ALA A 105 18.07 5.37 -8.78
N PHE A 106 16.77 5.17 -9.03
CA PHE A 106 16.14 5.55 -10.30
C PHE A 106 16.28 7.04 -10.63
N THR A 107 16.36 7.90 -9.62
CA THR A 107 16.52 9.35 -9.85
C THR A 107 17.81 9.65 -10.61
N GLU A 108 18.91 8.97 -10.31
CA GLU A 108 20.19 9.15 -11.01
C GLU A 108 20.25 8.43 -12.38
N LEU A 109 19.36 7.48 -12.64
CA LEU A 109 19.14 6.92 -13.97
C LEU A 109 18.35 7.88 -14.88
N ARG A 110 17.36 8.56 -14.31
CA ARG A 110 16.42 9.43 -15.04
C ARG A 110 16.93 10.86 -15.19
N TYR A 111 17.72 11.32 -14.24
CA TYR A 111 18.21 12.69 -14.13
C TYR A 111 19.72 12.72 -13.94
N GLY A 112 20.33 13.84 -14.30
CA GLY A 112 21.78 14.04 -14.21
C GLY A 112 22.21 15.11 -13.23
N GLY A 113 23.51 15.18 -12.98
CA GLY A 113 24.15 16.24 -12.24
C GLY A 113 23.88 16.28 -10.73
N PRO A 114 24.28 17.37 -10.06
CA PRO A 114 24.13 17.53 -8.61
C PRO A 114 22.67 17.52 -8.15
N ALA A 115 21.74 18.05 -8.96
CA ALA A 115 20.31 18.09 -8.62
C ALA A 115 19.72 16.68 -8.47
N ALA A 116 20.12 15.72 -9.31
CA ALA A 116 19.71 14.32 -9.21
C ALA A 116 20.23 13.67 -7.92
N ALA A 117 21.47 13.94 -7.53
CA ALA A 117 22.05 13.45 -6.30
C ALA A 117 21.31 14.00 -5.06
N TRP A 118 21.06 15.32 -5.02
CA TRP A 118 20.26 15.93 -3.95
C TRP A 118 18.84 15.36 -3.88
N LEU A 119 18.18 15.20 -5.04
CA LEU A 119 16.86 14.59 -5.10
C LEU A 119 16.90 13.16 -4.54
N ARG A 120 17.89 12.34 -4.89
CA ARG A 120 18.08 10.99 -4.36
C ARG A 120 18.18 11.01 -2.83
N GLY A 121 19.04 11.90 -2.28
CA GLY A 121 19.24 12.02 -0.84
C GLY A 121 17.98 12.48 -0.09
N ILE A 122 17.34 13.56 -0.56
CA ILE A 122 16.12 14.09 0.07
C ILE A 122 14.97 13.10 -0.03
N LYS A 123 14.81 12.45 -1.18
CA LYS A 123 13.81 11.39 -1.37
C LYS A 123 14.04 10.23 -0.40
N ALA A 124 15.28 9.74 -0.30
CA ALA A 124 15.63 8.69 0.63
C ALA A 124 15.34 9.09 2.09
N PHE A 125 15.70 10.32 2.49
CA PHE A 125 15.41 10.83 3.82
C PHE A 125 13.90 10.93 4.11
N LEU A 126 13.13 11.59 3.24
CA LEU A 126 11.70 11.82 3.45
C LEU A 126 10.91 10.50 3.47
N LEU A 127 11.24 9.57 2.57
CA LEU A 127 10.54 8.31 2.50
C LEU A 127 10.97 7.34 3.61
N ALA A 128 12.24 7.26 3.94
CA ALA A 128 12.74 6.35 4.97
C ALA A 128 12.38 6.79 6.40
N LEU A 129 12.47 8.09 6.71
CA LEU A 129 12.25 8.58 8.07
C LEU A 129 10.80 9.04 8.27
N PRO A 130 10.35 10.26 7.91
CA PRO A 130 9.03 10.72 8.32
C PRO A 130 7.90 9.83 7.78
N VAL A 131 7.88 9.55 6.47
CA VAL A 131 6.78 8.80 5.85
C VAL A 131 6.74 7.35 6.34
N ASN A 132 7.91 6.69 6.42
CA ASN A 132 7.97 5.29 6.82
C ASN A 132 7.76 5.10 8.33
N CYS A 133 8.30 6.00 9.18
CA CYS A 133 8.06 5.93 10.62
C CYS A 133 6.59 6.13 10.96
N ILE A 134 5.87 7.01 10.24
CA ILE A 134 4.42 7.12 10.35
C ILE A 134 3.75 5.80 9.93
N GLY A 135 4.22 5.18 8.83
CA GLY A 135 3.74 3.88 8.36
C GLY A 135 3.95 2.74 9.36
N ILE A 136 5.11 2.67 10.00
CA ILE A 136 5.39 1.71 11.07
C ILE A 136 4.53 2.05 12.31
N GLY A 137 4.37 3.34 12.61
CA GLY A 137 3.61 3.81 13.77
C GLY A 137 2.15 3.39 13.75
N TYR A 138 1.46 3.47 12.61
CA TYR A 138 0.06 3.03 12.58
C TYR A 138 -0.07 1.51 12.72
N ALA A 139 0.91 0.71 12.29
CA ALA A 139 0.91 -0.73 12.55
C ALA A 139 1.08 -1.04 14.05
N PHE A 140 1.99 -0.34 14.74
CA PHE A 140 2.13 -0.45 16.21
C PHE A 140 0.90 0.07 16.95
N LEU A 141 0.27 1.15 16.48
CA LEU A 141 -1.00 1.64 17.04
C LEU A 141 -2.11 0.59 16.93
N ALA A 142 -2.22 -0.08 15.78
CA ALA A 142 -3.17 -1.16 15.60
C ALA A 142 -2.86 -2.36 16.50
N LEU A 143 -1.57 -2.72 16.64
CA LEU A 143 -1.16 -3.76 17.60
C LEU A 143 -1.58 -3.40 19.02
N ARG A 144 -1.36 -2.14 19.46
CA ARG A 144 -1.81 -1.64 20.76
C ARG A 144 -3.31 -1.86 20.94
N LYS A 145 -4.13 -1.39 19.99
CA LYS A 145 -5.60 -1.56 20.04
C LYS A 145 -6.02 -3.03 20.11
N VAL A 146 -5.37 -3.90 19.38
CA VAL A 146 -5.67 -5.34 19.38
C VAL A 146 -5.33 -5.97 20.73
N VAL A 147 -4.14 -5.73 21.29
CA VAL A 147 -3.73 -6.35 22.56
C VAL A 147 -4.52 -5.82 23.76
N GLU A 148 -4.97 -4.56 23.72
CA GLU A 148 -5.89 -3.97 24.68
C GLU A 148 -7.28 -4.63 24.58
N ALA A 149 -7.83 -4.76 23.37
CA ALA A 149 -9.12 -5.43 23.15
C ALA A 149 -9.11 -6.92 23.54
N LEU A 150 -7.96 -7.60 23.42
CA LEU A 150 -7.76 -8.98 23.86
C LEU A 150 -7.55 -9.12 25.38
N GLY A 151 -7.44 -8.01 26.11
CA GLY A 151 -7.12 -8.01 27.54
C GLY A 151 -5.73 -8.57 27.88
N ILE A 152 -4.79 -8.50 26.93
CA ILE A 152 -3.39 -8.96 27.12
C ILE A 152 -2.61 -7.94 27.94
N VAL A 153 -2.92 -6.66 27.78
CA VAL A 153 -2.35 -5.53 28.50
C VAL A 153 -3.45 -4.71 29.15
N SER A 154 -3.14 -4.03 30.24
CA SER A 154 -4.09 -3.24 31.03
C SER A 154 -3.73 -1.74 31.11
N GLY A 155 -2.61 -1.34 30.50
CA GLY A 155 -2.08 0.01 30.60
C GLY A 155 -1.45 0.32 31.97
N GLN A 156 -1.27 -0.68 32.83
CA GLN A 156 -0.69 -0.49 34.15
C GLN A 156 0.83 -0.29 34.09
N PRO A 157 1.38 0.53 34.99
CA PRO A 157 2.84 0.65 35.13
C PRO A 157 3.48 -0.70 35.49
N LEU A 158 4.52 -1.11 34.76
CA LEU A 158 5.20 -2.37 34.98
C LEU A 158 6.64 -2.16 35.49
N ALA A 159 7.50 -1.55 34.72
CA ALA A 159 8.91 -1.33 35.06
C ALA A 159 9.42 -0.02 34.46
N LEU A 160 10.42 0.61 35.07
CA LEU A 160 11.04 1.86 34.61
C LEU A 160 10.03 3.00 34.36
N GLY A 161 8.86 2.98 35.02
CA GLY A 161 7.79 3.95 34.81
C GLY A 161 7.02 3.78 33.49
N LEU A 162 7.30 2.72 32.73
CA LEU A 162 6.60 2.39 31.50
C LEU A 162 5.45 1.42 31.76
N THR A 163 4.38 1.53 30.95
CA THR A 163 3.23 0.63 31.02
C THR A 163 3.54 -0.75 30.41
N ASP A 164 2.74 -1.76 30.80
CA ASP A 164 2.78 -3.10 30.19
C ASP A 164 2.60 -3.06 28.66
N THR A 165 1.76 -2.15 28.17
CA THR A 165 1.55 -1.89 26.72
C THR A 165 2.84 -1.45 26.03
N VAL A 166 3.59 -0.50 26.62
CA VAL A 166 4.86 -0.03 26.06
C VAL A 166 5.91 -1.15 26.06
N TRP A 167 5.99 -1.91 27.15
CA TRP A 167 6.88 -3.06 27.23
C TRP A 167 6.58 -4.12 26.18
N LEU A 168 5.30 -4.42 25.95
CA LEU A 168 4.91 -5.34 24.89
C LEU A 168 5.35 -4.84 23.52
N MET A 169 5.14 -3.55 23.20
CA MET A 169 5.61 -2.96 21.94
C MET A 169 7.14 -3.06 21.79
N VAL A 170 7.90 -2.83 22.84
CA VAL A 170 9.37 -2.96 22.84
C VAL A 170 9.78 -4.41 22.59
N ILE A 171 9.16 -5.38 23.28
CA ILE A 171 9.44 -6.81 23.09
C ILE A 171 9.16 -7.24 21.64
N VAL A 172 8.01 -6.83 21.10
CA VAL A 172 7.63 -7.15 19.73
C VAL A 172 8.59 -6.47 18.74
N ALA A 173 9.00 -5.22 18.98
CA ALA A 173 9.98 -4.53 18.15
C ALA A 173 11.33 -5.27 18.14
N LEU A 174 11.82 -5.71 19.32
CA LEU A 174 13.06 -6.49 19.43
C LEU A 174 12.98 -7.82 18.67
N LEU A 175 11.82 -8.49 18.74
CA LEU A 175 11.58 -9.72 17.99
C LEU A 175 11.62 -9.48 16.49
N VAL A 176 10.99 -8.40 16.00
CA VAL A 176 11.03 -8.02 14.57
C VAL A 176 12.46 -7.72 14.11
N VAL A 177 13.25 -6.96 14.90
CA VAL A 177 14.67 -6.71 14.59
C VAL A 177 15.42 -8.01 14.40
N THR A 178 15.27 -8.92 15.35
CA THR A 178 16.07 -10.14 15.41
C THR A 178 15.96 -10.99 14.15
N TYR A 179 14.74 -11.17 13.62
CA TYR A 179 14.59 -12.00 12.42
C TYR A 179 14.76 -11.22 11.10
N THR A 180 14.46 -9.90 11.09
CA THR A 180 14.56 -9.08 9.87
C THR A 180 16.02 -8.87 9.47
N VAL A 181 16.89 -8.63 10.44
CA VAL A 181 18.33 -8.43 10.21
C VAL A 181 18.99 -9.68 9.61
N ALA A 182 18.48 -10.88 9.90
CA ALA A 182 19.09 -12.13 9.45
C ALA A 182 18.69 -12.52 8.00
N GLY A 183 17.46 -12.26 7.57
CA GLY A 183 16.82 -13.03 6.50
C GLY A 183 16.93 -12.53 5.06
N GLY A 184 17.11 -11.23 4.78
CA GLY A 184 17.07 -10.68 3.41
C GLY A 184 15.72 -10.88 2.71
N LEU A 185 15.61 -10.44 1.44
CA LEU A 185 14.34 -10.46 0.70
C LEU A 185 13.77 -11.87 0.46
N TRP A 186 14.62 -12.89 0.26
CA TRP A 186 14.13 -14.27 0.10
C TRP A 186 13.38 -14.78 1.32
N ALA A 187 13.90 -14.51 2.52
CA ALA A 187 13.23 -14.90 3.75
C ALA A 187 11.90 -14.17 3.91
N VAL A 188 11.90 -12.85 3.67
CA VAL A 188 10.68 -12.03 3.73
C VAL A 188 9.61 -12.58 2.80
N VAL A 189 9.92 -12.84 1.53
CA VAL A 189 8.95 -13.29 0.53
C VAL A 189 8.37 -14.68 0.85
N VAL A 190 9.17 -15.60 1.38
CA VAL A 190 8.69 -16.95 1.77
C VAL A 190 7.82 -16.88 3.03
N THR A 191 8.25 -16.10 4.05
CA THR A 191 7.43 -15.90 5.24
C THR A 191 6.13 -15.16 4.92
N ASP A 192 6.16 -14.16 4.03
CA ASP A 192 4.99 -13.43 3.55
C ASP A 192 3.91 -14.35 2.98
N LEU A 193 4.30 -15.39 2.23
CA LEU A 193 3.33 -16.36 1.68
C LEU A 193 2.59 -17.11 2.79
N ILE A 194 3.31 -17.59 3.80
CA ILE A 194 2.72 -18.27 4.97
C ILE A 194 1.81 -17.31 5.73
N GLN A 195 2.30 -16.09 5.95
CA GLN A 195 1.58 -15.04 6.67
C GLN A 195 0.31 -14.63 5.94
N LEU A 196 0.34 -14.53 4.60
CA LEU A 196 -0.86 -14.25 3.79
C LEU A 196 -1.93 -15.33 3.96
N VAL A 197 -1.53 -16.61 3.91
CA VAL A 197 -2.48 -17.73 4.09
C VAL A 197 -3.10 -17.67 5.49
N LEU A 198 -2.29 -17.50 6.52
CA LEU A 198 -2.79 -17.38 7.91
C LEU A 198 -3.72 -16.17 8.06
N ALA A 199 -3.34 -15.03 7.48
CA ALA A 199 -4.13 -13.81 7.55
C ALA A 199 -5.50 -13.95 6.86
N LEU A 200 -5.55 -14.61 5.68
CA LEU A 200 -6.81 -14.88 4.99
C LEU A 200 -7.68 -15.87 5.76
N LEU A 201 -7.10 -16.93 6.34
CA LEU A 201 -7.83 -17.90 7.17
C LEU A 201 -8.38 -17.23 8.43
N GLY A 202 -7.61 -16.37 9.10
CA GLY A 202 -8.07 -15.59 10.24
C GLY A 202 -9.22 -14.66 9.89
N ALA A 203 -9.10 -13.91 8.78
CA ALA A 203 -10.18 -13.03 8.31
C ALA A 203 -11.45 -13.81 7.95
N LEU A 204 -11.32 -14.97 7.32
CA LEU A 204 -12.43 -15.85 6.99
C LEU A 204 -13.11 -16.39 8.26
N ALA A 205 -12.34 -16.78 9.26
CA ALA A 205 -12.87 -17.30 10.53
C ALA A 205 -13.72 -16.23 11.27
N VAL A 206 -13.23 -14.99 11.36
CA VAL A 206 -13.99 -13.89 11.97
C VAL A 206 -15.24 -13.58 11.15
N ALA A 207 -15.13 -13.50 9.83
CA ALA A 207 -16.27 -13.22 8.95
C ALA A 207 -17.36 -14.31 9.05
N ALA A 208 -16.96 -15.58 9.06
CA ALA A 208 -17.88 -16.71 9.21
C ALA A 208 -18.58 -16.70 10.58
N ALA A 209 -17.84 -16.46 11.66
CA ALA A 209 -18.40 -16.36 13.00
C ALA A 209 -19.37 -15.16 13.14
N ALA A 210 -19.00 -14.01 12.61
CA ALA A 210 -19.83 -12.81 12.63
C ALA A 210 -21.14 -13.01 11.84
N LEU A 211 -21.07 -13.62 10.66
CA LEU A 211 -22.26 -13.98 9.86
C LEU A 211 -23.16 -14.99 10.58
N HIS A 212 -22.56 -16.02 11.19
CA HIS A 212 -23.32 -17.01 11.96
C HIS A 212 -24.05 -16.35 13.13
N ALA A 213 -23.37 -15.49 13.89
CA ALA A 213 -23.96 -14.77 15.02
C ALA A 213 -25.07 -13.80 14.59
N SER A 214 -25.01 -13.25 13.38
CA SER A 214 -26.06 -12.38 12.83
C SER A 214 -27.23 -13.14 12.20
N GLY A 215 -27.23 -14.48 12.22
CA GLY A 215 -28.26 -15.31 11.58
C GLY A 215 -28.12 -15.47 10.06
N GLY A 216 -26.91 -15.24 9.54
CA GLY A 216 -26.59 -15.28 8.10
C GLY A 216 -26.71 -13.94 7.39
N MET A 217 -26.37 -13.93 6.09
CA MET A 217 -26.32 -12.67 5.32
C MET A 217 -27.70 -12.01 5.18
N ALA A 218 -28.74 -12.78 4.91
CA ALA A 218 -30.10 -12.21 4.73
C ALA A 218 -30.60 -11.53 6.02
N SER A 219 -30.44 -12.20 7.18
CA SER A 219 -30.80 -11.64 8.48
C SER A 219 -29.94 -10.41 8.82
N LEU A 220 -28.64 -10.44 8.54
CA LEU A 220 -27.76 -9.29 8.73
C LEU A 220 -28.23 -8.08 7.92
N LEU A 221 -28.60 -8.27 6.65
CA LEU A 221 -29.08 -7.18 5.79
C LEU A 221 -30.40 -6.60 6.29
N GLU A 222 -31.34 -7.43 6.75
CA GLU A 222 -32.60 -7.00 7.34
C GLU A 222 -32.37 -6.15 8.60
N GLN A 223 -31.49 -6.61 9.50
CA GLN A 223 -31.12 -5.88 10.73
C GLN A 223 -30.46 -4.53 10.41
N LEU A 224 -29.56 -4.49 9.42
CA LEU A 224 -28.90 -3.25 8.98
C LEU A 224 -29.88 -2.25 8.35
N GLN A 225 -30.87 -2.73 7.58
CA GLN A 225 -31.95 -1.88 7.06
C GLN A 225 -32.80 -1.28 8.19
N GLY A 226 -32.99 -2.06 9.27
CA GLY A 226 -33.72 -1.60 10.46
C GLY A 226 -33.03 -0.49 11.26
N LEU A 227 -31.71 -0.23 11.02
CA LEU A 227 -30.99 0.88 11.65
C LEU A 227 -31.43 2.28 11.16
N GLY A 228 -32.20 2.38 10.08
CA GLY A 228 -32.63 3.66 9.51
C GLY A 228 -31.49 4.50 8.91
N ARG A 229 -30.37 3.86 8.59
CA ARG A 229 -29.17 4.48 8.00
C ARG A 229 -28.92 3.95 6.59
N PRO A 230 -29.49 4.57 5.56
CA PRO A 230 -29.41 4.07 4.18
C PRO A 230 -27.97 4.05 3.64
N GLU A 231 -27.10 4.92 4.16
CA GLU A 231 -25.69 4.98 3.78
C GLU A 231 -24.91 3.72 4.14
N VAL A 232 -25.34 2.96 5.15
CA VAL A 232 -24.60 1.78 5.66
C VAL A 232 -24.40 0.75 4.57
N LEU A 233 -25.42 0.46 3.77
CA LEU A 233 -25.37 -0.56 2.71
C LEU A 233 -25.06 0.01 1.33
N SER A 234 -24.94 1.32 1.17
CA SER A 234 -24.69 1.91 -0.14
C SER A 234 -23.24 1.75 -0.57
N LEU A 235 -23.03 1.12 -1.74
CA LEU A 235 -21.71 0.94 -2.36
C LEU A 235 -21.08 2.25 -2.86
N VAL A 236 -21.89 3.29 -3.03
CA VAL A 236 -21.49 4.63 -3.51
C VAL A 236 -22.17 5.70 -2.65
N PRO A 237 -21.60 6.91 -2.51
CA PRO A 237 -22.17 7.95 -1.63
C PRO A 237 -23.42 8.66 -2.20
N TRP A 238 -24.17 7.98 -3.07
CA TRP A 238 -25.43 8.49 -3.62
C TRP A 238 -26.44 7.36 -3.83
N THR A 239 -27.69 7.74 -3.94
CA THR A 239 -28.78 6.86 -4.34
C THR A 239 -29.60 7.49 -5.48
N VAL A 240 -30.45 6.71 -6.12
CA VAL A 240 -31.41 7.19 -7.09
C VAL A 240 -32.78 6.91 -6.54
N SER A 241 -33.51 7.98 -6.17
CA SER A 241 -34.89 7.91 -5.70
C SER A 241 -35.77 8.76 -6.63
N ASP A 242 -36.87 8.21 -7.08
CA ASP A 242 -37.82 8.87 -7.99
C ASP A 242 -37.17 9.44 -9.27
N GLY A 243 -36.17 8.71 -9.80
CA GLY A 243 -35.40 9.11 -10.98
C GLY A 243 -34.44 10.29 -10.76
N ARG A 244 -34.25 10.71 -9.52
CA ARG A 244 -33.29 11.78 -9.16
C ARG A 244 -32.11 11.25 -8.39
N TRP A 245 -30.93 11.78 -8.70
CA TRP A 245 -29.73 11.53 -7.95
C TRP A 245 -29.74 12.30 -6.62
N GLN A 246 -29.57 11.59 -5.53
CA GLN A 246 -29.52 12.16 -4.20
C GLN A 246 -28.22 11.73 -3.50
N TRP A 247 -27.47 12.70 -3.01
CA TRP A 247 -26.27 12.45 -2.24
C TRP A 247 -26.63 11.98 -0.83
N LEU A 248 -25.89 11.02 -0.29
CA LEU A 248 -26.11 10.45 1.04
C LEU A 248 -25.29 11.22 2.07
N ASP A 249 -25.81 12.30 2.60
CA ASP A 249 -25.13 13.16 3.58
C ASP A 249 -24.77 12.41 4.87
N GLY A 250 -25.58 11.42 5.27
CA GLY A 250 -25.33 10.56 6.43
C GLY A 250 -23.99 9.78 6.37
N ALA A 251 -23.44 9.57 5.18
CA ALA A 251 -22.13 8.95 5.00
C ALA A 251 -20.97 9.88 5.42
N GLY A 252 -21.21 11.19 5.63
CA GLY A 252 -20.17 12.16 5.93
C GLY A 252 -19.07 12.25 4.84
N ILE A 253 -19.42 11.88 3.60
CA ILE A 253 -18.54 11.94 2.44
C ILE A 253 -19.03 13.07 1.57
N THR A 254 -18.29 14.18 1.52
CA THR A 254 -18.63 15.32 0.67
C THR A 254 -18.33 15.02 -0.81
N VAL A 255 -18.97 15.79 -1.72
CA VAL A 255 -18.67 15.67 -3.16
C VAL A 255 -17.18 15.93 -3.46
N PRO A 256 -16.53 16.97 -2.89
CA PRO A 256 -15.08 17.15 -3.04
C PRO A 256 -14.26 15.96 -2.52
N MET A 257 -14.67 15.39 -1.38
CA MET A 257 -13.99 14.24 -0.78
C MET A 257 -14.04 13.01 -1.69
N PHE A 258 -15.23 12.66 -2.19
CA PHE A 258 -15.38 11.53 -3.11
C PHE A 258 -14.64 11.75 -4.43
N SER A 259 -14.73 12.96 -4.98
CA SER A 259 -13.99 13.35 -6.19
C SER A 259 -12.48 13.21 -5.98
N ALA A 260 -11.98 13.59 -4.79
CA ALA A 260 -10.58 13.41 -4.45
C ALA A 260 -10.19 11.93 -4.33
N TYR A 261 -11.03 11.06 -3.78
CA TYR A 261 -10.77 9.61 -3.71
C TYR A 261 -10.58 9.00 -5.10
N VAL A 262 -11.40 9.39 -6.07
CA VAL A 262 -11.37 8.83 -7.42
C VAL A 262 -10.34 9.53 -8.31
N ALA A 263 -10.21 10.86 -8.23
CA ALA A 263 -9.42 11.63 -9.18
C ALA A 263 -8.00 11.97 -8.70
N LEU A 264 -7.78 12.17 -7.39
CA LEU A 264 -6.51 12.68 -6.87
C LEU A 264 -5.74 11.66 -6.04
N GLN A 265 -6.41 10.92 -5.18
CA GLN A 265 -5.78 10.10 -4.15
C GLN A 265 -4.97 8.93 -4.73
N TRP A 266 -5.35 8.39 -5.88
CA TRP A 266 -4.71 7.21 -6.45
C TRP A 266 -3.22 7.41 -6.80
N TRP A 267 -2.79 8.62 -7.13
CA TRP A 267 -1.37 8.91 -7.34
C TRP A 267 -0.64 9.42 -6.11
N SER A 268 -1.35 9.60 -5.00
CA SER A 268 -0.78 10.07 -3.75
C SER A 268 -0.08 8.98 -2.96
N PHE A 269 0.46 9.35 -1.82
CA PHE A 269 1.27 8.43 -1.03
C PHE A 269 2.47 7.97 -1.88
N ARG A 270 3.04 6.85 -1.64
CA ARG A 270 4.14 6.27 -2.42
C ARG A 270 3.65 5.32 -3.54
N ARG A 271 2.45 5.49 -4.05
CA ARG A 271 1.82 4.51 -4.95
C ARG A 271 1.68 4.95 -6.40
N SER A 272 1.97 6.20 -6.72
CA SER A 272 1.75 6.82 -8.04
C SER A 272 2.30 6.01 -9.22
N ASP A 273 3.53 5.51 -9.13
CA ASP A 273 4.17 4.68 -10.15
C ASP A 273 4.64 3.31 -9.61
N GLY A 274 4.09 2.87 -8.48
CA GLY A 274 4.30 1.57 -7.89
C GLY A 274 4.70 1.58 -6.41
N GLY A 275 5.37 2.64 -5.93
CA GLY A 275 5.76 2.82 -4.52
C GLY A 275 6.78 1.81 -3.98
N GLY A 276 7.64 2.27 -3.12
CA GLY A 276 8.79 1.62 -2.49
C GLY A 276 8.83 0.09 -2.42
N GLU A 277 8.08 -0.51 -1.50
CA GLU A 277 8.08 -1.96 -1.28
C GLU A 277 7.56 -2.77 -2.48
N PHE A 278 6.64 -2.22 -3.28
CA PHE A 278 6.13 -2.89 -4.47
C PHE A 278 7.15 -2.86 -5.61
N ILE A 279 7.83 -1.72 -5.78
CA ILE A 279 8.91 -1.59 -6.76
C ILE A 279 9.99 -2.63 -6.49
N GLN A 280 10.38 -2.83 -5.23
CA GLN A 280 11.37 -3.83 -4.85
C GLN A 280 10.95 -5.25 -5.29
N ARG A 281 9.67 -5.64 -5.10
CA ARG A 281 9.16 -6.95 -5.55
C ARG A 281 9.13 -7.05 -7.07
N MET A 282 8.73 -6.00 -7.79
CA MET A 282 8.75 -5.98 -9.26
C MET A 282 10.17 -6.09 -9.81
N LEU A 283 11.14 -5.38 -9.22
CA LEU A 283 12.56 -5.47 -9.58
C LEU A 283 13.16 -6.85 -9.31
N ALA A 284 12.65 -7.56 -8.30
CA ALA A 284 13.09 -8.89 -7.92
C ALA A 284 12.52 -10.02 -8.80
N THR A 285 11.52 -9.75 -9.66
CA THR A 285 10.98 -10.76 -10.58
C THR A 285 11.96 -11.12 -11.69
N ARG A 286 11.84 -12.31 -12.25
CA ARG A 286 12.76 -12.79 -13.29
C ARG A 286 12.62 -12.02 -14.62
N ASP A 287 11.42 -11.56 -14.97
CA ASP A 287 11.13 -10.85 -16.22
C ASP A 287 9.91 -9.92 -16.10
N GLU A 288 9.63 -9.14 -17.16
CA GLU A 288 8.54 -8.17 -17.20
C GLU A 288 7.14 -8.82 -17.13
N GLN A 289 6.98 -10.03 -17.66
CA GLN A 289 5.70 -10.75 -17.60
C GLN A 289 5.40 -11.18 -16.17
N GLN A 290 6.44 -11.65 -15.45
CA GLN A 290 6.30 -11.98 -14.02
C GLN A 290 6.04 -10.74 -13.17
N ALA A 291 6.61 -9.59 -13.51
CA ALA A 291 6.31 -8.33 -12.83
C ALA A 291 4.82 -7.93 -13.01
N ARG A 292 4.28 -8.06 -14.22
CA ARG A 292 2.84 -7.85 -14.48
C ARG A 292 1.97 -8.85 -13.74
N LEU A 293 2.35 -10.13 -13.76
CA LEU A 293 1.61 -11.18 -13.05
C LEU A 293 1.58 -10.89 -11.54
N ALA A 294 2.68 -10.43 -10.96
CA ALA A 294 2.72 -10.02 -9.55
C ALA A 294 1.69 -8.94 -9.23
N GLY A 295 1.59 -7.92 -10.09
CA GLY A 295 0.56 -6.89 -9.96
C GLY A 295 -0.86 -7.45 -10.01
N TRP A 296 -1.17 -8.38 -10.93
CA TRP A 296 -2.50 -8.99 -11.02
C TRP A 296 -2.83 -9.87 -9.82
N VAL A 297 -1.90 -10.70 -9.36
CA VAL A 297 -2.08 -11.51 -8.14
C VAL A 297 -2.39 -10.60 -6.94
N PHE A 298 -1.62 -9.52 -6.81
CA PHE A 298 -1.88 -8.52 -5.78
C PHE A 298 -3.30 -7.91 -5.88
N LEU A 299 -3.73 -7.47 -7.06
CA LEU A 299 -5.05 -6.87 -7.28
C LEU A 299 -6.19 -7.81 -6.87
N VAL A 300 -6.13 -9.08 -7.29
CA VAL A 300 -7.15 -10.08 -6.95
C VAL A 300 -7.23 -10.31 -5.44
N VAL A 301 -6.10 -10.56 -4.80
CA VAL A 301 -6.06 -10.83 -3.36
C VAL A 301 -6.49 -9.60 -2.57
N ASN A 302 -5.96 -8.42 -2.92
CA ASN A 302 -6.18 -7.19 -2.17
C ASN A 302 -7.60 -6.65 -2.27
N TYR A 303 -8.19 -6.64 -3.46
CA TYR A 303 -9.48 -5.97 -3.70
C TYR A 303 -10.66 -6.93 -3.79
N LEU A 304 -10.47 -8.14 -4.34
CA LEU A 304 -11.61 -9.03 -4.58
C LEU A 304 -11.79 -10.04 -3.45
N ILE A 305 -10.71 -10.52 -2.81
CA ILE A 305 -10.81 -11.53 -1.76
C ILE A 305 -10.92 -10.89 -0.39
N ARG A 306 -9.84 -10.25 0.09
CA ARG A 306 -9.76 -9.83 1.49
C ARG A 306 -10.67 -8.65 1.83
N SER A 307 -10.93 -7.77 0.85
CA SER A 307 -11.78 -6.60 1.05
C SER A 307 -13.15 -6.96 1.60
N TRP A 308 -13.80 -7.94 0.98
CA TRP A 308 -15.16 -8.34 1.37
C TRP A 308 -15.21 -9.12 2.68
N LEU A 309 -14.14 -9.84 3.04
CA LEU A 309 -14.06 -10.47 4.36
C LEU A 309 -14.11 -9.44 5.49
N TRP A 310 -13.35 -8.35 5.35
CA TRP A 310 -13.34 -7.27 6.35
C TRP A 310 -14.63 -6.46 6.37
N VAL A 311 -15.18 -6.17 5.19
CA VAL A 311 -16.45 -5.44 5.06
C VAL A 311 -17.59 -6.21 5.73
N VAL A 312 -17.68 -7.52 5.55
CA VAL A 312 -18.71 -8.35 6.20
C VAL A 312 -18.58 -8.28 7.73
N VAL A 313 -17.37 -8.39 8.26
CA VAL A 313 -17.13 -8.25 9.72
C VAL A 313 -17.53 -6.85 10.21
N ALA A 314 -17.19 -5.81 9.46
CA ALA A 314 -17.52 -4.44 9.83
C ALA A 314 -19.04 -4.17 9.79
N LEU A 315 -19.76 -4.74 8.82
CA LEU A 315 -21.23 -4.65 8.77
C LEU A 315 -21.88 -5.41 9.93
N ALA A 316 -21.39 -6.62 10.25
CA ALA A 316 -21.89 -7.39 11.38
C ALA A 316 -21.64 -6.66 12.71
N ALA A 317 -20.52 -5.93 12.84
CA ALA A 317 -20.21 -5.16 14.03
C ALA A 317 -21.26 -4.08 14.32
N LEU A 318 -21.87 -3.44 13.31
CA LEU A 318 -22.92 -2.44 13.49
C LEU A 318 -24.16 -2.99 14.20
N VAL A 319 -24.41 -4.29 14.07
CA VAL A 319 -25.55 -4.99 14.67
C VAL A 319 -25.14 -5.63 16.00
N LEU A 320 -23.96 -6.28 16.04
CA LEU A 320 -23.53 -7.07 17.21
C LEU A 320 -22.88 -6.22 18.31
N LEU A 321 -22.43 -4.99 17.98
CA LEU A 321 -21.77 -4.06 18.90
C LEU A 321 -22.40 -2.65 18.80
N PRO A 322 -23.72 -2.47 19.04
CA PRO A 322 -24.42 -1.21 18.78
C PRO A 322 -23.93 -0.03 19.63
N GLU A 323 -23.35 -0.29 20.80
CA GLU A 323 -22.85 0.73 21.72
C GLU A 323 -21.37 1.10 21.48
N GLN A 324 -20.75 0.56 20.41
CA GLN A 324 -19.33 0.80 20.15
C GLN A 324 -19.06 2.24 19.71
N SER A 325 -18.19 2.94 20.43
CA SER A 325 -17.78 4.32 20.12
C SER A 325 -16.53 4.36 19.19
N ASP A 326 -15.56 3.48 19.39
CA ASP A 326 -14.38 3.33 18.55
C ASP A 326 -14.54 2.12 17.61
N TRP A 327 -15.06 2.38 16.40
CA TRP A 327 -15.29 1.32 15.42
C TRP A 327 -14.01 0.60 14.95
N GLU A 328 -12.83 1.20 15.11
CA GLU A 328 -11.56 0.53 14.82
C GLU A 328 -11.33 -0.70 15.75
N LEU A 329 -11.92 -0.71 16.95
CA LEU A 329 -11.86 -1.86 17.87
C LEU A 329 -12.82 -2.99 17.53
N SER A 330 -13.79 -2.78 16.64
CA SER A 330 -14.87 -3.74 16.37
C SER A 330 -14.35 -5.11 15.89
N TYR A 331 -13.33 -5.11 15.02
CA TYR A 331 -12.79 -6.35 14.49
C TYR A 331 -12.18 -7.26 15.59
N PRO A 332 -11.24 -6.81 16.44
CA PRO A 332 -10.72 -7.64 17.51
C PRO A 332 -11.77 -7.96 18.57
N MET A 333 -12.71 -7.07 18.87
CA MET A 333 -13.79 -7.34 19.83
C MET A 333 -14.70 -8.48 19.38
N LEU A 334 -15.14 -8.47 18.11
CA LEU A 334 -15.93 -9.57 17.57
C LEU A 334 -15.14 -10.89 17.57
N ALA A 335 -13.85 -10.86 17.27
CA ALA A 335 -13.02 -12.06 17.36
C ALA A 335 -13.02 -12.65 18.79
N VAL A 336 -12.88 -11.80 19.81
CA VAL A 336 -12.90 -12.23 21.22
C VAL A 336 -14.26 -12.78 21.64
N GLN A 337 -15.35 -12.12 21.22
CA GLN A 337 -16.70 -12.49 21.66
C GLN A 337 -17.23 -13.76 20.96
N LEU A 338 -16.88 -13.96 19.70
CA LEU A 338 -17.52 -14.98 18.87
C LEU A 338 -16.70 -16.25 18.68
N LEU A 339 -15.37 -16.18 18.83
CA LEU A 339 -14.52 -17.31 18.50
C LEU A 339 -14.19 -18.16 19.74
N PRO A 340 -14.34 -19.51 19.62
CA PRO A 340 -13.86 -20.41 20.65
C PRO A 340 -12.32 -20.42 20.72
N PRO A 341 -11.73 -20.94 21.82
CA PRO A 341 -10.31 -21.23 21.88
C PRO A 341 -9.84 -22.01 20.67
N VAL A 342 -8.58 -21.90 20.29
CA VAL A 342 -7.95 -22.36 19.03
C VAL A 342 -8.30 -21.46 17.84
N ALA A 343 -9.58 -21.20 17.56
CA ALA A 343 -9.97 -20.28 16.49
C ALA A 343 -9.55 -18.84 16.81
N LEU A 344 -9.76 -18.39 18.06
CA LEU A 344 -9.26 -17.10 18.52
C LEU A 344 -7.72 -17.04 18.45
N GLY A 345 -7.03 -18.09 18.89
CA GLY A 345 -5.57 -18.19 18.78
C GLY A 345 -5.07 -18.08 17.34
N LEU A 346 -5.73 -18.74 16.37
CA LEU A 346 -5.41 -18.62 14.96
C LEU A 346 -5.62 -17.19 14.42
N VAL A 347 -6.69 -16.50 14.85
CA VAL A 347 -6.92 -15.11 14.46
C VAL A 347 -5.86 -14.19 15.06
N VAL A 348 -5.48 -14.37 16.32
CA VAL A 348 -4.39 -13.61 16.95
C VAL A 348 -3.07 -13.85 16.22
N VAL A 349 -2.75 -15.11 15.92
CA VAL A 349 -1.57 -15.46 15.09
C VAL A 349 -1.64 -14.77 13.74
N SER A 350 -2.81 -14.73 13.08
CA SER A 350 -2.99 -14.07 11.79
C SER A 350 -2.74 -12.57 11.85
N LEU A 351 -3.21 -11.89 12.89
CA LEU A 351 -3.00 -10.46 13.10
C LEU A 351 -1.54 -10.14 13.43
N VAL A 352 -0.90 -10.95 14.27
CA VAL A 352 0.54 -10.82 14.56
C VAL A 352 1.38 -11.10 13.31
N ALA A 353 1.02 -12.10 12.52
CA ALA A 353 1.68 -12.40 11.23
C ALA A 353 1.58 -11.22 10.26
N ALA A 354 0.40 -10.63 10.14
CA ALA A 354 0.16 -9.45 9.32
C ALA A 354 0.98 -8.24 9.80
N PHE A 355 1.03 -8.01 11.10
CA PHE A 355 1.89 -6.98 11.71
C PHE A 355 3.36 -7.20 11.37
N MET A 356 3.87 -8.41 11.61
CA MET A 356 5.28 -8.76 11.37
C MET A 356 5.68 -8.57 9.93
N SER A 357 4.87 -9.00 8.96
CA SER A 357 5.12 -8.82 7.52
C SER A 357 5.25 -7.34 7.15
N THR A 358 4.32 -6.51 7.59
CA THR A 358 4.31 -5.08 7.27
C THR A 358 5.49 -4.34 7.89
N VAL A 359 5.75 -4.55 9.17
CA VAL A 359 6.82 -3.84 9.90
C VAL A 359 8.18 -4.29 9.39
N SER A 360 8.44 -5.59 9.22
CA SER A 360 9.73 -6.09 8.72
C SER A 360 10.05 -5.56 7.33
N THR A 361 9.05 -5.53 6.43
CA THR A 361 9.20 -4.96 5.09
C THR A 361 9.50 -3.47 5.14
N SER A 362 8.73 -2.69 5.92
CA SER A 362 8.89 -1.24 6.04
C SER A 362 10.25 -0.88 6.62
N VAL A 363 10.68 -1.59 7.64
CA VAL A 363 11.99 -1.37 8.27
C VAL A 363 13.14 -1.73 7.33
N ASN A 364 13.08 -2.88 6.64
CA ASN A 364 14.10 -3.30 5.68
C ASN A 364 14.22 -2.29 4.52
N TRP A 365 13.09 -1.87 3.96
CA TRP A 365 13.04 -0.88 2.91
C TRP A 365 13.61 0.48 3.35
N GLY A 366 13.18 1.01 4.52
CA GLY A 366 13.70 2.25 5.08
C GLY A 366 15.18 2.19 5.42
N ALA A 367 15.64 1.09 6.02
CA ALA A 367 17.05 0.87 6.33
C ALA A 367 17.92 0.82 5.07
N SER A 368 17.43 0.25 3.97
CA SER A 368 18.17 0.25 2.69
C SER A 368 18.40 1.67 2.17
N TYR A 369 17.41 2.56 2.28
CA TYR A 369 17.55 3.96 1.88
C TYR A 369 18.56 4.72 2.75
N LEU A 370 18.46 4.56 4.08
CA LEU A 370 19.39 5.21 5.00
C LEU A 370 20.83 4.72 4.79
N THR A 371 21.00 3.44 4.46
CA THR A 371 22.32 2.82 4.27
C THR A 371 22.91 3.16 2.90
N HIS A 372 22.20 2.90 1.81
CA HIS A 372 22.75 3.02 0.46
C HIS A 372 22.58 4.41 -0.14
N ASP A 373 21.37 4.98 0.00
CA ASP A 373 21.04 6.24 -0.67
C ASP A 373 21.47 7.48 0.13
N LEU A 374 21.69 7.35 1.45
CA LEU A 374 22.21 8.41 2.29
C LEU A 374 23.65 8.14 2.73
N TYR A 375 23.88 7.10 3.55
CA TYR A 375 25.19 6.88 4.15
C TYR A 375 26.27 6.56 3.11
N GLN A 376 26.08 5.53 2.31
CA GLN A 376 27.07 5.13 1.30
C GLN A 376 27.23 6.20 0.24
N ARG A 377 26.15 6.82 -0.22
CA ARG A 377 26.20 7.82 -1.30
C ARG A 377 26.85 9.15 -0.89
N PHE A 378 26.60 9.65 0.33
CA PHE A 378 26.99 10.99 0.75
C PHE A 378 28.02 11.04 1.87
N VAL A 379 28.06 10.04 2.76
CA VAL A 379 28.93 10.06 3.94
C VAL A 379 30.19 9.23 3.71
N ARG A 380 30.05 7.99 3.27
CA ARG A 380 31.16 7.06 3.07
C ARG A 380 31.02 6.27 1.76
N PRO A 381 31.33 6.89 0.59
CA PRO A 381 31.18 6.24 -0.72
C PRO A 381 32.00 4.96 -0.90
N LYS A 382 33.06 4.78 -0.12
CA LYS A 382 33.93 3.60 -0.13
C LYS A 382 33.72 2.70 1.09
N ALA A 383 32.56 2.79 1.75
CA ALA A 383 32.25 1.93 2.89
C ALA A 383 32.26 0.45 2.51
N GLY A 384 32.91 -0.37 3.33
CA GLY A 384 32.95 -1.82 3.13
C GLY A 384 31.63 -2.50 3.55
N SER A 385 31.39 -3.72 3.06
CA SER A 385 30.15 -4.47 3.33
C SER A 385 29.85 -4.66 4.83
N LYS A 386 30.86 -4.83 5.68
CA LYS A 386 30.67 -4.94 7.13
C LYS A 386 30.17 -3.63 7.76
N GLU A 387 30.71 -2.50 7.32
CA GLU A 387 30.30 -1.18 7.77
C GLU A 387 28.85 -0.88 7.34
N LEU A 388 28.50 -1.15 6.09
CA LEU A 388 27.14 -0.99 5.57
C LEU A 388 26.14 -1.87 6.31
N LEU A 389 26.53 -3.10 6.67
CA LEU A 389 25.69 -3.98 7.48
C LEU A 389 25.40 -3.36 8.87
N LEU A 390 26.42 -2.86 9.56
CA LEU A 390 26.23 -2.21 10.87
C LEU A 390 25.37 -0.96 10.79
N VAL A 391 25.58 -0.14 9.76
CA VAL A 391 24.74 1.05 9.50
C VAL A 391 23.29 0.64 9.25
N GLY A 392 23.06 -0.40 8.45
CA GLY A 392 21.72 -0.94 8.19
C GLY A 392 21.04 -1.46 9.44
N GLN A 393 21.76 -2.15 10.31
CA GLN A 393 21.25 -2.62 11.60
C GLN A 393 20.88 -1.45 12.52
N GLY A 394 21.74 -0.43 12.62
CA GLY A 394 21.45 0.80 13.37
C GLY A 394 20.24 1.56 12.82
N ALA A 395 20.14 1.67 11.49
CA ALA A 395 18.98 2.27 10.82
C ALA A 395 17.68 1.49 11.12
N THR A 396 17.73 0.16 11.13
CA THR A 396 16.61 -0.71 11.49
C THR A 396 16.09 -0.40 12.91
N VAL A 397 16.99 -0.32 13.89
CA VAL A 397 16.63 0.02 15.27
C VAL A 397 16.05 1.42 15.36
N LEU A 398 16.67 2.41 14.71
CA LEU A 398 16.19 3.78 14.68
C LEU A 398 14.75 3.88 14.15
N LEU A 399 14.46 3.23 13.04
CA LEU A 399 13.12 3.24 12.41
C LEU A 399 12.06 2.62 13.31
N LEU A 400 12.38 1.54 14.01
CA LEU A 400 11.47 0.90 14.95
C LEU A 400 11.20 1.77 16.17
N VAL A 401 12.22 2.38 16.76
CA VAL A 401 12.05 3.31 17.89
C VAL A 401 11.15 4.48 17.50
N LEU A 402 11.40 5.11 16.35
CA LEU A 402 10.58 6.22 15.85
C LEU A 402 9.14 5.77 15.52
N GLY A 403 8.96 4.56 14.99
CA GLY A 403 7.65 3.96 14.76
C GLY A 403 6.85 3.74 16.05
N VAL A 404 7.49 3.19 17.09
CA VAL A 404 6.85 3.03 18.42
C VAL A 404 6.47 4.39 19.01
N ILE A 405 7.35 5.39 18.95
CA ILE A 405 7.04 6.76 19.41
C ILE A 405 5.82 7.31 18.66
N THR A 406 5.76 7.14 17.34
CA THR A 406 4.60 7.58 16.54
C THR A 406 3.31 6.91 16.99
N ALA A 407 3.35 5.63 17.34
CA ALA A 407 2.19 4.90 17.84
C ALA A 407 1.71 5.42 19.21
N LEU A 408 2.64 5.84 20.08
CA LEU A 408 2.32 6.32 21.42
C LEU A 408 1.66 7.71 21.42
N ILE A 409 1.94 8.54 20.40
CA ILE A 409 1.36 9.89 20.27
C ILE A 409 0.14 9.93 19.36
N SER A 410 -0.35 8.79 18.88
CA SER A 410 -1.47 8.69 17.93
C SER A 410 -2.62 7.89 18.54
N ASP A 411 -3.87 8.30 18.22
CA ASP A 411 -5.08 7.66 18.73
C ASP A 411 -5.93 7.00 17.64
N SER A 412 -5.87 7.48 16.39
CA SER A 412 -6.66 6.96 15.26
C SER A 412 -5.79 6.54 14.10
N ILE A 413 -5.97 5.29 13.66
CA ILE A 413 -5.32 4.71 12.48
C ILE A 413 -5.70 5.50 11.23
N GLY A 414 -6.99 5.82 11.08
CA GLY A 414 -7.49 6.58 9.93
C GLY A 414 -6.91 8.00 9.85
N ALA A 415 -6.71 8.69 10.99
CA ALA A 415 -6.11 10.02 11.00
C ALA A 415 -4.64 9.99 10.54
N VAL A 416 -3.86 9.03 11.06
CA VAL A 416 -2.45 8.83 10.70
C VAL A 416 -2.31 8.45 9.22
N PHE A 417 -3.18 7.58 8.72
CA PHE A 417 -3.21 7.17 7.31
C PHE A 417 -3.49 8.38 6.38
N ARG A 418 -4.51 9.19 6.69
CA ARG A 418 -4.82 10.41 5.91
C ARG A 418 -3.68 11.44 5.92
N LEU A 419 -2.93 11.56 7.01
CA LEU A 419 -1.75 12.43 7.06
C LEU A 419 -0.68 11.99 6.05
N VAL A 420 -0.38 10.69 5.99
CA VAL A 420 0.60 10.14 5.03
C VAL A 420 0.15 10.38 3.58
N ILE A 421 -1.15 10.20 3.29
CA ILE A 421 -1.70 10.47 1.96
C ILE A 421 -1.55 11.96 1.61
N ALA A 422 -1.91 12.84 2.53
CA ALA A 422 -1.82 14.29 2.34
C ALA A 422 -0.38 14.71 1.98
N ILE A 423 0.60 14.30 2.77
CA ILE A 423 2.03 14.56 2.51
C ILE A 423 2.45 14.00 1.14
N GLY A 424 2.00 12.80 0.79
CA GLY A 424 2.36 12.11 -0.44
C GLY A 424 1.62 12.57 -1.70
N SER A 425 0.61 13.45 -1.61
CA SER A 425 -0.21 13.83 -2.77
C SER A 425 0.49 14.81 -3.71
N GLY A 426 1.41 15.63 -3.22
CA GLY A 426 2.12 16.63 -4.02
C GLY A 426 2.98 16.06 -5.14
N PRO A 427 3.91 15.12 -4.89
CA PRO A 427 4.81 14.60 -5.91
C PRO A 427 4.15 13.60 -6.88
N GLY A 428 2.95 13.12 -6.61
CA GLY A 428 2.37 11.98 -7.32
C GLY A 428 2.31 12.13 -8.83
N VAL A 429 1.83 13.28 -9.33
CA VAL A 429 1.71 13.54 -10.77
C VAL A 429 3.08 13.59 -11.45
N VAL A 430 4.07 14.23 -10.84
CA VAL A 430 5.43 14.32 -11.39
C VAL A 430 6.10 12.94 -11.47
N LEU A 431 5.85 12.06 -10.50
CA LEU A 431 6.35 10.70 -10.51
C LEU A 431 5.76 9.83 -11.63
N VAL A 432 4.52 10.10 -12.03
CA VAL A 432 3.91 9.49 -13.22
C VAL A 432 4.51 10.09 -14.50
N LEU A 433 4.58 11.44 -14.58
CA LEU A 433 5.00 12.13 -15.78
C LEU A 433 6.46 11.91 -16.13
N ARG A 434 7.36 11.66 -15.17
CA ARG A 434 8.79 11.39 -15.44
C ARG A 434 9.03 10.20 -16.39
N TRP A 435 8.09 9.28 -16.48
CA TRP A 435 8.13 8.14 -17.39
C TRP A 435 7.71 8.49 -18.83
N PHE A 436 6.85 9.52 -18.99
CA PHE A 436 6.22 9.82 -20.28
C PHE A 436 6.66 11.14 -20.89
N TRP A 437 7.24 12.04 -20.09
CA TRP A 437 7.60 13.39 -20.51
C TRP A 437 9.06 13.74 -20.18
N TRP A 438 9.85 13.91 -21.22
CA TRP A 438 11.28 14.18 -21.13
C TRP A 438 11.62 15.48 -20.39
N ARG A 439 10.74 16.49 -20.44
CA ARG A 439 10.99 17.82 -19.88
C ARG A 439 11.03 17.84 -18.36
N VAL A 440 10.44 16.87 -17.69
CA VAL A 440 10.53 16.73 -16.24
C VAL A 440 11.99 16.57 -15.86
N ASN A 441 12.48 17.48 -14.96
CA ASN A 441 13.85 17.49 -14.46
C ASN A 441 13.90 17.23 -12.94
N ALA A 442 15.10 17.00 -12.43
CA ALA A 442 15.31 16.69 -11.01
C ALA A 442 14.80 17.79 -10.07
N ALA A 443 14.99 19.06 -10.45
CA ALA A 443 14.53 20.20 -9.66
C ALA A 443 13.00 20.22 -9.51
N ALA A 444 12.27 19.88 -10.55
CA ALA A 444 10.80 19.81 -10.52
C ALA A 444 10.30 18.70 -9.59
N GLU A 445 10.88 17.49 -9.66
CA GLU A 445 10.51 16.39 -8.76
C GLU A 445 10.82 16.75 -7.30
N LEU A 446 11.97 17.38 -7.03
CA LEU A 446 12.36 17.84 -5.70
C LEU A 446 11.39 18.91 -5.18
N ALA A 447 11.06 19.91 -6.00
CA ALA A 447 10.12 20.96 -5.64
C ALA A 447 8.71 20.41 -5.33
N ALA A 448 8.23 19.41 -6.12
CA ALA A 448 6.97 18.74 -5.87
C ALA A 448 6.97 18.00 -4.51
N MET A 449 8.07 17.31 -4.18
CA MET A 449 8.20 16.60 -2.91
C MET A 449 8.23 17.53 -1.71
N LEU A 450 9.05 18.59 -1.77
CA LEU A 450 9.16 19.56 -0.67
C LEU A 450 7.87 20.34 -0.47
N CYS A 451 7.26 20.81 -1.56
CA CYS A 451 5.98 21.51 -1.50
C CYS A 451 4.87 20.60 -0.96
N GLY A 452 4.74 19.39 -1.50
CA GLY A 452 3.72 18.42 -1.06
C GLY A 452 3.88 18.05 0.41
N PHE A 453 5.10 17.79 0.85
CA PHE A 453 5.40 17.50 2.25
C PHE A 453 5.02 18.69 3.15
N THR A 454 5.50 19.88 2.82
CA THR A 454 5.28 21.08 3.63
C THR A 454 3.80 21.46 3.68
N VAL A 455 3.15 21.63 2.52
CA VAL A 455 1.74 22.02 2.46
C VAL A 455 0.86 20.93 3.07
N GLY A 456 1.16 19.65 2.82
CA GLY A 456 0.44 18.51 3.38
C GLY A 456 0.51 18.47 4.91
N LEU A 457 1.70 18.69 5.48
CA LEU A 457 1.89 18.74 6.93
C LEU A 457 1.16 19.95 7.55
N PHE A 458 1.37 21.16 7.01
CA PHE A 458 0.78 22.38 7.54
C PHE A 458 -0.75 22.33 7.50
N THR A 459 -1.34 21.96 6.36
CA THR A 459 -2.81 21.89 6.20
C THR A 459 -3.46 20.74 6.96
N SER A 460 -2.69 19.78 7.44
CA SER A 460 -3.19 18.65 8.24
C SER A 460 -3.06 18.85 9.74
N VAL A 461 -1.98 19.51 10.19
CA VAL A 461 -1.60 19.51 11.62
C VAL A 461 -1.74 20.90 12.25
N ILE A 462 -1.41 22.00 11.54
CA ILE A 462 -1.37 23.32 12.13
C ILE A 462 -2.78 23.95 12.18
N PRO A 463 -3.35 24.24 13.38
CA PRO A 463 -4.74 24.67 13.52
C PRO A 463 -5.09 25.91 12.68
N LEU A 464 -4.17 26.89 12.56
CA LEU A 464 -4.39 28.15 11.84
C LEU A 464 -4.67 27.96 10.34
N VAL A 465 -4.07 26.95 9.71
CA VAL A 465 -4.16 26.70 8.26
C VAL A 465 -4.76 25.34 7.94
N ARG A 466 -5.30 24.64 8.95
CA ARG A 466 -5.90 23.32 8.79
C ARG A 466 -7.12 23.38 7.90
N ILE A 467 -7.19 22.47 6.93
CA ILE A 467 -8.33 22.30 6.04
C ILE A 467 -9.09 21.05 6.50
N GLU A 468 -10.30 21.23 7.02
CA GLU A 468 -11.08 20.13 7.60
C GLU A 468 -11.57 19.15 6.53
N ASP A 469 -12.11 19.65 5.40
CA ASP A 469 -12.54 18.77 4.30
C ASP A 469 -11.31 18.13 3.65
N TYR A 470 -11.29 16.81 3.72
CA TYR A 470 -10.17 16.00 3.22
C TYR A 470 -9.99 16.15 1.69
N GLY A 471 -11.08 16.24 0.94
CA GLY A 471 -11.03 16.39 -0.52
C GLY A 471 -10.47 17.73 -0.95
N ILE A 472 -10.94 18.82 -0.31
CA ILE A 472 -10.43 20.16 -0.56
C ILE A 472 -8.95 20.25 -0.17
N ARG A 473 -8.56 19.64 0.95
CA ARG A 473 -7.16 19.57 1.38
C ARG A 473 -6.27 18.92 0.34
N LEU A 474 -6.65 17.75 -0.19
CA LEU A 474 -5.89 17.07 -1.24
C LEU A 474 -5.83 17.90 -2.53
N ALA A 475 -6.92 18.55 -2.92
CA ALA A 475 -6.96 19.42 -4.09
C ALA A 475 -6.01 20.61 -3.95
N VAL A 476 -5.99 21.26 -2.77
CA VAL A 476 -5.08 22.37 -2.46
C VAL A 476 -3.62 21.93 -2.49
N ILE A 477 -3.29 20.80 -1.84
CA ILE A 477 -1.92 20.29 -1.82
C ILE A 477 -1.46 19.95 -3.24
N THR A 478 -2.28 19.22 -3.98
CA THR A 478 -1.94 18.80 -5.36
C THR A 478 -1.83 20.00 -6.29
N GLY A 479 -2.76 20.95 -6.19
CA GLY A 479 -2.79 22.15 -7.03
C GLY A 479 -1.59 23.08 -6.77
N LEU A 480 -1.31 23.40 -5.51
CA LEU A 480 -0.15 24.23 -5.14
C LEU A 480 1.15 23.53 -5.53
N SER A 481 1.26 22.24 -5.24
CA SER A 481 2.44 21.47 -5.63
C SER A 481 2.62 21.47 -7.16
N ALA A 482 1.53 21.32 -7.92
CA ALA A 482 1.56 21.35 -9.39
C ALA A 482 2.05 22.72 -9.91
N LEU A 483 1.54 23.82 -9.39
CA LEU A 483 1.99 25.17 -9.75
C LEU A 483 3.49 25.34 -9.48
N VAL A 484 3.96 24.94 -8.30
CA VAL A 484 5.36 25.06 -7.90
C VAL A 484 6.27 24.20 -8.78
N TRP A 485 5.99 22.93 -8.97
CA TRP A 485 6.89 22.07 -9.76
C TRP A 485 6.86 22.41 -11.26
N ILE A 486 5.72 22.85 -11.81
CA ILE A 486 5.65 23.32 -13.22
C ILE A 486 6.51 24.57 -13.37
N TRP A 487 6.37 25.53 -12.49
CA TRP A 487 7.19 26.74 -12.49
C TRP A 487 8.69 26.42 -12.40
N VAL A 488 9.10 25.58 -11.43
CA VAL A 488 10.48 25.16 -11.25
C VAL A 488 10.99 24.40 -12.48
N MET A 489 10.17 23.52 -13.08
CA MET A 489 10.51 22.80 -14.31
C MET A 489 10.80 23.75 -15.48
N LEU A 490 10.00 24.80 -15.62
CA LEU A 490 10.16 25.77 -16.72
C LEU A 490 11.33 26.73 -16.47
N ALA A 491 11.57 27.10 -15.23
CA ALA A 491 12.66 28.01 -14.83
C ALA A 491 14.05 27.35 -14.87
N ASN A 492 14.14 26.02 -14.84
CA ASN A 492 15.41 25.31 -14.86
C ASN A 492 15.64 24.67 -16.24
N PRO A 493 16.90 24.46 -16.67
CA PRO A 493 17.20 23.79 -17.92
C PRO A 493 16.70 22.33 -17.92
N PRO A 494 16.43 21.75 -19.10
CA PRO A 494 16.16 20.31 -19.22
C PRO A 494 17.41 19.50 -18.83
N GLU A 495 17.20 18.20 -18.61
CA GLU A 495 18.31 17.26 -18.49
C GLU A 495 19.12 17.22 -19.78
N SER A 496 20.42 16.87 -19.68
CA SER A 496 21.30 16.78 -20.84
C SER A 496 20.85 15.67 -21.80
N ASP A 497 21.09 15.87 -23.09
CA ASP A 497 20.73 14.88 -24.14
C ASP A 497 21.37 13.51 -23.84
N ALA A 498 22.61 13.48 -23.34
CA ALA A 498 23.30 12.24 -22.98
C ALA A 498 22.55 11.43 -21.89
N VAL A 499 22.04 12.10 -20.85
CA VAL A 499 21.22 11.45 -19.80
C VAL A 499 19.91 10.94 -20.35
N LEU A 500 19.24 11.75 -21.19
CA LEU A 500 17.97 11.37 -21.80
C LEU A 500 18.11 10.21 -22.79
N GLU A 501 19.19 10.17 -23.56
CA GLU A 501 19.51 9.07 -24.49
C GLU A 501 19.81 7.77 -23.73
N ASP A 502 20.61 7.81 -22.66
CA ASP A 502 20.89 6.62 -21.85
C ASP A 502 19.62 6.06 -21.21
N PHE A 503 18.79 6.93 -20.65
CA PHE A 503 17.49 6.55 -20.13
C PHE A 503 16.61 5.88 -21.19
N VAL A 504 16.52 6.48 -22.38
CA VAL A 504 15.72 5.94 -23.49
C VAL A 504 16.27 4.61 -23.98
N ARG A 505 17.58 4.47 -24.09
CA ARG A 505 18.25 3.21 -24.50
C ARG A 505 17.92 2.07 -23.54
N ARG A 506 17.94 2.36 -22.24
CA ARG A 506 17.73 1.36 -21.18
C ARG A 506 16.26 1.04 -20.95
N VAL A 507 15.40 2.06 -20.83
CA VAL A 507 14.00 1.90 -20.40
C VAL A 507 13.04 1.76 -21.58
N ARG A 508 13.37 2.32 -22.74
CA ARG A 508 12.50 2.39 -23.94
C ARG A 508 11.10 2.93 -23.62
N PRO A 509 11.02 4.12 -23.01
CA PRO A 509 9.76 4.66 -22.50
C PRO A 509 8.76 4.90 -23.63
N PRO A 510 7.44 4.68 -23.40
CA PRO A 510 6.40 4.99 -24.37
C PRO A 510 6.11 6.49 -24.44
N GLY A 511 5.27 6.87 -25.41
CA GLY A 511 4.73 8.22 -25.52
C GLY A 511 5.46 9.13 -26.49
N PRO A 512 4.76 10.16 -27.01
CA PRO A 512 5.29 11.10 -27.99
C PRO A 512 6.40 11.98 -27.43
N GLY A 513 6.38 12.24 -26.11
CA GLY A 513 7.39 13.05 -25.42
C GLY A 513 8.83 12.52 -25.58
N TRP A 514 9.00 11.25 -25.89
CA TRP A 514 10.31 10.62 -26.07
C TRP A 514 10.68 10.37 -27.54
N ALA A 515 9.85 10.77 -28.50
CA ALA A 515 10.01 10.43 -29.91
C ALA A 515 11.34 10.93 -30.51
N ARG A 516 11.83 12.13 -30.11
CA ARG A 516 13.11 12.69 -30.57
C ARG A 516 14.26 11.75 -30.18
N TRP A 517 14.42 11.46 -28.90
CA TRP A 517 15.54 10.66 -28.36
C TRP A 517 15.48 9.20 -28.82
N ARG A 518 14.28 8.61 -28.93
CA ARG A 518 14.14 7.26 -29.49
C ARG A 518 14.66 7.18 -30.92
N ARG A 519 14.38 8.20 -31.76
CA ARG A 519 14.92 8.26 -33.13
C ARG A 519 16.44 8.42 -33.13
N GLN A 520 16.99 9.27 -32.26
CA GLN A 520 18.44 9.48 -32.14
C GLN A 520 19.18 8.20 -31.71
N VAL A 521 18.61 7.45 -30.77
CA VAL A 521 19.20 6.22 -30.24
C VAL A 521 18.89 4.98 -31.10
N GLY A 522 17.95 5.08 -32.06
CA GLY A 522 17.55 3.96 -32.92
C GLY A 522 16.73 2.88 -32.20
N VAL A 523 15.93 3.23 -31.16
CA VAL A 523 15.11 2.27 -30.42
C VAL A 523 13.63 2.56 -30.61
N VAL A 524 12.82 1.49 -30.57
CA VAL A 524 11.35 1.56 -30.55
C VAL A 524 10.82 1.32 -29.15
N PRO A 525 9.68 1.92 -28.75
CA PRO A 525 9.05 1.57 -27.49
C PRO A 525 8.50 0.15 -27.56
N MET A 526 8.56 -0.58 -26.45
CA MET A 526 8.00 -1.95 -26.39
C MET A 526 6.48 -1.95 -26.52
N GLU A 527 5.82 -0.87 -26.09
CA GLU A 527 4.38 -0.68 -26.21
C GLU A 527 4.08 0.79 -26.53
N THR A 528 2.99 1.04 -27.25
CA THR A 528 2.56 2.41 -27.53
C THR A 528 1.78 2.99 -26.36
N LEU A 529 1.78 4.32 -26.19
CA LEU A 529 1.02 5.00 -25.14
C LEU A 529 -0.49 4.72 -25.24
N PRO A 530 -1.13 4.76 -26.41
CA PRO A 530 -2.54 4.38 -26.55
C PRO A 530 -2.85 2.95 -26.08
N THR A 531 -1.97 1.99 -26.38
CA THR A 531 -2.12 0.60 -25.92
C THR A 531 -2.07 0.51 -24.39
N LEU A 532 -1.15 1.24 -23.75
CA LEU A 532 -1.05 1.29 -22.29
C LEU A 532 -2.27 1.94 -21.65
N ILE A 533 -2.77 3.06 -22.21
CA ILE A 533 -3.99 3.73 -21.75
C ILE A 533 -5.19 2.78 -21.85
N ASN A 534 -5.36 2.13 -23.00
CA ASN A 534 -6.47 1.17 -23.19
C ASN A 534 -6.37 0.00 -22.20
N ARG A 535 -5.17 -0.54 -21.97
CA ARG A 535 -4.97 -1.57 -20.94
C ARG A 535 -5.32 -1.07 -19.55
N PHE A 536 -4.90 0.12 -19.19
CA PHE A 536 -5.18 0.73 -17.90
C PHE A 536 -6.70 0.91 -17.70
N VAL A 537 -7.40 1.46 -18.68
CA VAL A 537 -8.86 1.68 -18.62
C VAL A 537 -9.60 0.34 -18.50
N LEU A 538 -9.28 -0.63 -19.35
CA LEU A 538 -9.93 -1.93 -19.33
C LEU A 538 -9.62 -2.72 -18.05
N ALA A 539 -8.38 -2.69 -17.57
CA ALA A 539 -7.99 -3.33 -16.32
C ALA A 539 -8.66 -2.67 -15.11
N SER A 540 -8.81 -1.34 -15.11
CA SER A 540 -9.59 -0.61 -14.09
C SER A 540 -11.07 -1.01 -14.15
N GLY A 541 -11.62 -1.14 -15.36
CA GLY A 541 -12.97 -1.66 -15.57
C GLY A 541 -13.14 -3.08 -14.98
N VAL A 542 -12.19 -4.00 -15.23
CA VAL A 542 -12.21 -5.34 -14.63
C VAL A 542 -12.17 -5.26 -13.11
N LEU A 543 -11.27 -4.47 -12.53
CA LEU A 543 -11.12 -4.40 -11.07
C LEU A 543 -12.38 -3.87 -10.39
N PHE A 544 -12.83 -2.67 -10.78
CA PHE A 544 -13.94 -2.01 -10.09
C PHE A 544 -15.29 -2.66 -10.36
N SER A 545 -15.52 -3.16 -11.58
CA SER A 545 -16.73 -3.91 -11.86
C SER A 545 -16.80 -5.23 -11.09
N SER A 546 -15.66 -5.93 -10.94
CA SER A 546 -15.58 -7.15 -10.12
C SER A 546 -15.77 -6.84 -8.63
N LEU A 547 -15.12 -5.78 -8.12
CA LEU A 547 -15.27 -5.35 -6.74
C LEU A 547 -16.72 -5.01 -6.40
N LEU A 548 -17.35 -4.13 -7.19
CA LEU A 548 -18.73 -3.70 -6.98
C LEU A 548 -19.72 -4.83 -7.29
N GLY A 549 -19.44 -5.67 -8.28
CA GLY A 549 -20.26 -6.83 -8.62
C GLY A 549 -20.31 -7.86 -7.50
N ILE A 550 -19.16 -8.22 -6.90
CA ILE A 550 -19.10 -9.10 -5.73
C ILE A 550 -19.92 -8.49 -4.58
N GLY A 551 -19.75 -7.19 -4.31
CA GLY A 551 -20.54 -6.48 -3.31
C GLY A 551 -22.03 -6.51 -3.61
N GLY A 552 -22.41 -6.29 -4.87
CA GLY A 552 -23.79 -6.37 -5.31
C GLY A 552 -24.41 -7.74 -5.07
N PHE A 553 -23.70 -8.83 -5.33
CA PHE A 553 -24.17 -10.18 -5.02
C PHE A 553 -24.28 -10.42 -3.51
N LEU A 554 -23.27 -10.04 -2.73
CA LEU A 554 -23.28 -10.21 -1.27
C LEU A 554 -24.40 -9.40 -0.59
N LEU A 555 -24.66 -8.19 -1.07
CA LEU A 555 -25.62 -7.27 -0.47
C LEU A 555 -27.01 -7.33 -1.12
N HIS A 556 -27.26 -8.31 -1.99
CA HIS A 556 -28.50 -8.48 -2.75
C HIS A 556 -28.88 -7.25 -3.62
N GLN A 557 -27.90 -6.44 -4.03
CA GLN A 557 -28.08 -5.29 -4.91
C GLN A 557 -27.95 -5.69 -6.37
N GLN A 558 -29.03 -6.18 -6.97
CA GLN A 558 -29.05 -6.80 -8.29
C GLN A 558 -28.46 -5.93 -9.41
N ALA A 559 -28.69 -4.61 -9.35
CA ALA A 559 -28.16 -3.68 -10.35
C ALA A 559 -26.63 -3.69 -10.37
N PHE A 560 -25.97 -3.59 -9.20
CA PHE A 560 -24.51 -3.69 -9.10
C PHE A 560 -23.98 -5.09 -9.41
N ALA A 561 -24.69 -6.13 -9.00
CA ALA A 561 -24.32 -7.52 -9.24
C ALA A 561 -24.19 -7.82 -10.74
N TRP A 562 -25.27 -7.60 -11.49
CA TRP A 562 -25.31 -7.95 -12.90
C TRP A 562 -24.56 -6.97 -13.80
N SER A 563 -24.66 -5.66 -13.55
CA SER A 563 -23.86 -4.69 -14.30
C SER A 563 -22.36 -4.92 -14.08
N GLY A 564 -21.94 -5.21 -12.83
CA GLY A 564 -20.56 -5.53 -12.52
C GLY A 564 -20.07 -6.77 -13.27
N LEU A 565 -20.87 -7.84 -13.33
CA LEU A 565 -20.54 -9.06 -14.07
C LEU A 565 -20.41 -8.78 -15.58
N VAL A 566 -21.37 -8.12 -16.18
CA VAL A 566 -21.38 -7.83 -17.64
C VAL A 566 -20.20 -6.93 -18.02
N VAL A 567 -19.96 -5.85 -17.29
CA VAL A 567 -18.87 -4.93 -17.55
C VAL A 567 -17.51 -5.62 -17.33
N GLY A 568 -17.38 -6.39 -16.24
CA GLY A 568 -16.15 -7.10 -15.92
C GLY A 568 -15.76 -8.12 -16.98
N VAL A 569 -16.71 -8.95 -17.42
CA VAL A 569 -16.49 -9.93 -18.49
C VAL A 569 -16.15 -9.25 -19.82
N SER A 570 -16.85 -8.17 -20.16
CA SER A 570 -16.62 -7.41 -21.39
C SER A 570 -15.21 -6.78 -21.40
N CYS A 571 -14.85 -6.11 -20.32
CA CYS A 571 -13.51 -5.52 -20.17
C CYS A 571 -12.40 -6.59 -20.21
N MET A 572 -12.60 -7.74 -19.56
CA MET A 572 -11.65 -8.86 -19.58
C MET A 572 -11.49 -9.44 -20.99
N ALA A 573 -12.58 -9.61 -21.74
CA ALA A 573 -12.54 -10.09 -23.12
C ALA A 573 -11.76 -9.14 -24.03
N LEU A 574 -12.02 -7.83 -23.91
CA LEU A 574 -11.29 -6.80 -24.65
C LEU A 574 -9.81 -6.75 -24.27
N LEU A 575 -9.50 -6.85 -22.98
CA LEU A 575 -8.12 -6.87 -22.51
C LEU A 575 -7.33 -8.07 -23.06
N ARG A 576 -7.96 -9.25 -23.11
CA ARG A 576 -7.37 -10.45 -23.74
C ARG A 576 -7.15 -10.27 -25.25
N ARG A 577 -8.06 -9.62 -25.96
CA ARG A 577 -7.90 -9.32 -27.39
C ARG A 577 -6.70 -8.40 -27.64
N LEU A 578 -6.56 -7.32 -26.86
CA LEU A 578 -5.41 -6.43 -26.93
C LEU A 578 -4.07 -7.17 -26.65
N GLY A 579 -4.06 -8.10 -25.73
CA GLY A 579 -2.88 -8.92 -25.44
C GLY A 579 -2.46 -9.79 -26.64
N ARG A 580 -3.40 -10.45 -27.32
CA ARG A 580 -3.13 -11.28 -28.49
C ARG A 580 -2.63 -10.48 -29.70
N GLN A 581 -3.20 -9.31 -29.95
CA GLN A 581 -2.75 -8.42 -31.03
C GLN A 581 -1.31 -7.93 -30.84
N ALA A 582 -0.92 -7.61 -29.59
CA ALA A 582 0.46 -7.22 -29.30
C ALA A 582 1.45 -8.36 -29.61
N THR A 583 1.12 -9.59 -29.22
CA THR A 583 1.97 -10.77 -29.48
C THR A 583 2.08 -11.10 -30.99
N GLN A 584 1.00 -10.91 -31.76
CA GLN A 584 1.03 -11.13 -33.22
C GLN A 584 1.90 -10.09 -33.94
N ASN A 585 1.83 -8.82 -33.52
CA ASN A 585 2.64 -7.76 -34.10
C ASN A 585 4.15 -7.95 -33.81
N ASP A 586 4.50 -8.49 -32.66
CA ASP A 586 5.89 -8.83 -32.33
C ASP A 586 6.43 -9.99 -33.20
N VAL A 587 5.61 -10.98 -33.53
CA VAL A 587 5.99 -12.12 -34.40
C VAL A 587 6.13 -11.70 -35.88
N THR A 588 5.36 -10.70 -36.34
CA THR A 588 5.43 -10.21 -37.73
C THR A 588 6.52 -9.16 -37.94
N ALA A 589 7.10 -8.63 -36.86
CA ALA A 589 8.18 -7.64 -36.90
C ALA A 589 9.60 -8.26 -36.84
N VAL A 590 9.70 -9.59 -36.63
CA VAL A 590 10.91 -10.41 -36.69
C VAL A 590 10.97 -11.10 -38.05
#